data_d4d8eedc75bfd6fd7870791495310bd1
#
_entry.id   d4d8eedc75bfd6fd7870791495310bd1
#
_cell.length_a   1.000
_cell.length_b   1.000
_cell.length_c   1.000
_cell.angle_alpha   90.00
_cell.angle_beta   90.00
_cell.angle_gamma   90.00
#
_symmetry.space_group_name_H-M   'P 1'
#
loop_
_entity.id
_entity.type
_entity.pdbx_description
1 polymer ?
#
loop_
_entity_poly.entity_id
_entity_poly.type
_entity_poly.pdbx_seq_one_letter_code
_entity_poly.pdbx_strand_id
1 'polypeptide(L)'
;MNSIERILRLQSENKLSHDEKLLIKNVGPPRPDLDIAVSSKVKDKLVHRKFNKTMYQSEWWLCGCNAKNALFCFVCTLMNNGDVDKAWTETGITDLKHLGEKVKKHRSSKKHLNLNVSFAVLGKVDIRNQLNSAYRENVEKHNDQVKQNRYILSKLIDGIKFCGVFELALRGHDETHDSSNPGIFRGLINLMAELDTTLKSHIEKTNNRVFMGLSKTIQNEILDSIYAVCINLIKDEILEADYISILADETVDVASRSQLVFVVRYELKGKIFERFLGFINPTDHTADCISSIILNELEKLEINQNPKKLISHSYNGASAMTGRQNGVQAKIKEDYSKAQFIHCYAHQLNLIIEKAASAHSPVRI
;
A
#
# COMPACT_ATOMS: atom_id res chain seq x y z
N MET A 1 -16.04 33.81 -15.58
CA MET A 1 -16.47 32.42 -15.92
C MET A 1 -15.55 31.91 -17.03
N ASN A 2 -15.01 30.69 -16.91
CA ASN A 2 -14.21 30.12 -17.99
C ASN A 2 -15.10 29.78 -19.18
N SER A 3 -14.59 30.04 -20.40
CA SER A 3 -15.20 29.52 -21.61
C SER A 3 -14.10 29.06 -22.57
N ILE A 4 -14.39 28.05 -23.37
CA ILE A 4 -13.47 27.56 -24.41
C ILE A 4 -13.19 28.69 -25.45
N GLU A 5 -14.18 29.50 -25.76
CA GLU A 5 -14.02 30.66 -26.64
C GLU A 5 -12.97 31.64 -26.14
N ARG A 6 -13.00 31.97 -24.84
CA ARG A 6 -12.00 32.85 -24.23
C ARG A 6 -10.60 32.27 -24.39
N ILE A 7 -10.44 30.94 -24.11
CA ILE A 7 -9.14 30.29 -24.26
C ILE A 7 -8.66 30.37 -25.70
N LEU A 8 -9.51 30.03 -26.67
CA LEU A 8 -9.16 30.05 -28.09
C LEU A 8 -8.85 31.47 -28.58
N ARG A 9 -9.60 32.47 -28.11
CA ARG A 9 -9.33 33.88 -28.45
C ARG A 9 -7.98 34.32 -27.87
N LEU A 10 -7.69 34.02 -26.59
CA LEU A 10 -6.41 34.37 -25.99
C LEU A 10 -5.23 33.68 -26.68
N GLN A 11 -5.43 32.46 -27.19
CA GLN A 11 -4.41 31.74 -27.99
C GLN A 11 -4.19 32.42 -29.35
N SER A 12 -5.27 32.76 -30.08
CA SER A 12 -5.16 33.42 -31.39
C SER A 12 -4.54 34.80 -31.30
N GLU A 13 -4.74 35.53 -30.20
CA GLU A 13 -4.15 36.83 -29.92
C GLU A 13 -2.74 36.74 -29.28
N ASN A 14 -2.21 35.55 -29.09
CA ASN A 14 -0.94 35.29 -28.40
C ASN A 14 -0.87 35.90 -26.97
N LYS A 15 -2.04 36.00 -26.30
CA LYS A 15 -2.20 36.59 -24.95
C LYS A 15 -2.35 35.53 -23.84
N LEU A 16 -2.31 34.24 -24.15
CA LEU A 16 -2.47 33.16 -23.16
C LEU A 16 -1.16 32.96 -22.36
N SER A 17 -0.92 33.89 -21.43
CA SER A 17 0.27 33.87 -20.57
C SER A 17 0.22 32.73 -19.55
N HIS A 18 1.33 32.51 -18.83
CA HIS A 18 1.40 31.53 -17.72
C HIS A 18 0.37 31.84 -16.64
N ASP A 19 0.22 33.12 -16.26
CA ASP A 19 -0.72 33.55 -15.22
C ASP A 19 -2.18 33.34 -15.64
N GLU A 20 -2.49 33.63 -16.93
CA GLU A 20 -3.81 33.34 -17.49
C GLU A 20 -4.12 31.84 -17.49
N LYS A 21 -3.14 30.99 -17.85
CA LYS A 21 -3.30 29.52 -17.78
C LYS A 21 -3.58 29.06 -16.35
N LEU A 22 -2.88 29.64 -15.37
CA LEU A 22 -3.07 29.30 -13.97
C LEU A 22 -4.45 29.73 -13.46
N LEU A 23 -4.90 30.95 -13.78
CA LEU A 23 -6.24 31.41 -13.44
C LEU A 23 -7.33 30.50 -14.05
N ILE A 24 -7.19 30.14 -15.33
CA ILE A 24 -8.12 29.26 -16.03
C ILE A 24 -8.12 27.87 -15.42
N LYS A 25 -6.95 27.32 -15.06
CA LYS A 25 -6.81 26.04 -14.38
C LYS A 25 -7.55 26.02 -13.04
N ASN A 26 -7.41 27.08 -12.23
CA ASN A 26 -8.03 27.17 -10.89
C ASN A 26 -9.56 27.27 -10.96
N VAL A 27 -10.10 27.89 -12.00
CA VAL A 27 -11.57 27.93 -12.21
C VAL A 27 -12.11 26.58 -12.70
N GLY A 28 -11.28 25.80 -13.42
CA GLY A 28 -11.63 24.47 -13.90
C GLY A 28 -12.37 24.45 -15.26
N PRO A 29 -12.74 23.24 -15.75
CA PRO A 29 -13.36 23.06 -17.06
C PRO A 29 -14.79 23.61 -17.12
N PRO A 30 -15.17 24.38 -18.18
CA PRO A 30 -16.53 24.81 -18.39
C PRO A 30 -17.43 23.64 -18.78
N ARG A 31 -18.61 23.53 -18.15
CA ARG A 31 -19.55 22.43 -18.35
C ARG A 31 -20.98 22.95 -18.64
N PRO A 32 -21.18 23.65 -19.76
CA PRO A 32 -22.49 24.14 -20.16
C PRO A 32 -23.43 23.01 -20.56
N ASP A 33 -24.72 23.32 -20.66
CA ASP A 33 -25.68 22.48 -21.35
C ASP A 33 -25.54 22.68 -22.86
N LEU A 34 -25.38 21.59 -23.61
CA LEU A 34 -25.17 21.65 -25.06
C LEU A 34 -26.40 21.09 -25.80
N ASP A 35 -26.77 21.73 -26.88
CA ASP A 35 -27.86 21.22 -27.72
C ASP A 35 -27.31 20.40 -28.89
N ILE A 36 -26.63 19.30 -28.56
CA ILE A 36 -26.11 18.35 -29.54
C ILE A 36 -27.09 17.20 -29.65
N ALA A 37 -27.67 17.01 -30.85
CA ALA A 37 -28.52 15.86 -31.15
C ALA A 37 -28.06 15.20 -32.43
N VAL A 38 -27.92 13.89 -32.42
CA VAL A 38 -27.49 13.09 -33.56
C VAL A 38 -28.46 11.93 -33.76
N SER A 39 -29.00 11.85 -34.99
CA SER A 39 -29.87 10.73 -35.41
C SER A 39 -29.09 9.79 -36.32
N SER A 40 -29.10 8.49 -36.02
CA SER A 40 -28.42 7.47 -36.83
C SER A 40 -29.27 6.22 -36.97
N LYS A 41 -29.27 5.60 -38.16
CA LYS A 41 -29.87 4.29 -38.36
C LYS A 41 -28.95 3.17 -37.84
N VAL A 42 -29.49 2.29 -37.01
CA VAL A 42 -28.78 1.10 -36.49
C VAL A 42 -29.75 -0.07 -36.69
N LYS A 43 -29.39 -1.03 -37.52
CA LYS A 43 -30.23 -2.21 -37.83
C LYS A 43 -31.70 -1.81 -38.12
N ASP A 44 -31.92 -0.92 -39.08
CA ASP A 44 -33.21 -0.35 -39.52
C ASP A 44 -34.05 0.42 -38.49
N LYS A 45 -33.50 0.65 -37.30
CA LYS A 45 -34.12 1.53 -36.28
C LYS A 45 -33.44 2.89 -36.26
N LEU A 46 -34.21 3.95 -36.24
CA LEU A 46 -33.72 5.32 -36.05
C LEU A 46 -33.41 5.51 -34.56
N VAL A 47 -32.16 5.73 -34.22
CA VAL A 47 -31.68 5.99 -32.85
C VAL A 47 -31.32 7.48 -32.72
N HIS A 48 -32.03 8.18 -31.83
CA HIS A 48 -31.74 9.57 -31.50
C HIS A 48 -30.83 9.61 -30.27
N ARG A 49 -29.70 10.31 -30.36
CA ARG A 49 -28.79 10.57 -29.25
C ARG A 49 -28.77 12.07 -28.99
N LYS A 50 -29.06 12.44 -27.75
CA LYS A 50 -28.99 13.85 -27.29
C LYS A 50 -27.90 13.96 -26.24
N PHE A 51 -27.25 15.11 -26.21
CA PHE A 51 -26.29 15.43 -25.15
C PHE A 51 -26.96 15.38 -23.77
N ASN A 52 -26.23 14.92 -22.78
CA ASN A 52 -26.63 14.96 -21.36
C ASN A 52 -25.42 15.37 -20.52
N LYS A 53 -25.64 16.25 -19.55
CA LYS A 53 -24.57 16.73 -18.62
C LYS A 53 -23.83 15.61 -17.89
N THR A 54 -24.44 14.45 -17.71
CA THR A 54 -23.78 13.28 -17.13
C THR A 54 -22.58 12.82 -17.97
N MET A 55 -22.51 13.16 -19.26
CA MET A 55 -21.35 12.85 -20.12
C MET A 55 -20.06 13.51 -19.62
N TYR A 56 -20.14 14.67 -18.95
CA TYR A 56 -18.98 15.29 -18.31
C TYR A 56 -18.42 14.51 -17.13
N GLN A 57 -19.19 13.58 -16.57
CA GLN A 57 -18.73 12.75 -15.45
C GLN A 57 -17.81 11.62 -15.93
N SER A 58 -17.84 11.28 -17.21
CA SER A 58 -17.01 10.21 -17.77
C SER A 58 -15.52 10.53 -17.69
N GLU A 59 -15.16 11.81 -17.84
CA GLU A 59 -13.78 12.26 -17.79
C GLU A 59 -13.69 13.67 -17.19
N TRP A 60 -12.82 13.86 -16.21
CA TRP A 60 -12.69 15.15 -15.52
C TRP A 60 -12.25 16.31 -16.44
N TRP A 61 -11.50 15.99 -17.49
CA TRP A 61 -10.98 16.95 -18.48
C TRP A 61 -11.97 17.28 -19.61
N LEU A 62 -13.11 16.58 -19.68
CA LEU A 62 -14.12 16.83 -20.70
C LEU A 62 -14.87 18.13 -20.39
N CYS A 63 -14.97 19.00 -21.35
CA CYS A 63 -15.63 20.30 -21.23
C CYS A 63 -16.44 20.64 -22.48
N GLY A 64 -17.23 21.70 -22.42
CA GLY A 64 -18.09 22.12 -23.52
C GLY A 64 -17.92 23.60 -23.88
N CYS A 65 -18.33 23.94 -25.10
CA CYS A 65 -18.39 25.29 -25.63
C CYS A 65 -19.79 25.58 -26.17
N ASN A 66 -20.49 26.56 -25.59
CA ASN A 66 -21.83 26.95 -26.04
C ASN A 66 -21.83 27.48 -27.47
N ALA A 67 -20.90 28.38 -27.81
CA ALA A 67 -20.89 29.02 -29.14
C ALA A 67 -20.57 28.03 -30.26
N LYS A 68 -19.76 27.03 -29.99
CA LYS A 68 -19.47 25.96 -30.97
C LYS A 68 -20.42 24.76 -30.83
N ASN A 69 -21.28 24.76 -29.81
CA ASN A 69 -22.16 23.65 -29.49
C ASN A 69 -21.46 22.28 -29.58
N ALA A 70 -20.29 22.15 -28.94
CA ALA A 70 -19.39 21.03 -29.12
C ALA A 70 -18.61 20.72 -27.83
N LEU A 71 -18.12 19.46 -27.73
CA LEU A 71 -17.28 18.99 -26.63
C LEU A 71 -15.79 19.15 -26.94
N PHE A 72 -15.00 19.45 -25.92
CA PHE A 72 -13.56 19.72 -26.02
C PHE A 72 -12.79 19.00 -24.90
N CYS A 73 -11.48 18.88 -25.06
CA CYS A 73 -10.58 18.52 -23.98
C CYS A 73 -10.00 19.78 -23.33
N PHE A 74 -10.37 20.06 -22.09
CA PHE A 74 -9.92 21.24 -21.35
C PHE A 74 -8.39 21.34 -21.27
N VAL A 75 -7.73 20.23 -20.90
CA VAL A 75 -6.28 20.16 -20.77
C VAL A 75 -5.59 20.42 -22.11
N CYS A 76 -6.03 19.71 -23.17
CA CYS A 76 -5.42 19.86 -24.48
C CYS A 76 -5.66 21.25 -25.06
N THR A 77 -6.85 21.84 -24.84
CA THR A 77 -7.13 23.20 -25.29
C THR A 77 -6.28 24.23 -24.54
N LEU A 78 -6.14 24.12 -23.22
CA LEU A 78 -5.40 25.08 -22.41
C LEU A 78 -3.88 24.99 -22.62
N MET A 79 -3.36 23.78 -22.78
CA MET A 79 -1.92 23.50 -22.87
C MET A 79 -1.42 23.31 -24.31
N ASN A 80 -2.28 23.55 -25.33
CA ASN A 80 -1.97 23.32 -26.72
C ASN A 80 -0.67 24.05 -27.13
N ASN A 81 0.22 23.29 -27.74
CA ASN A 81 1.48 23.76 -28.34
C ASN A 81 1.53 23.58 -29.88
N GLY A 82 0.36 23.43 -30.51
CA GLY A 82 0.23 23.28 -31.95
C GLY A 82 0.23 21.82 -32.47
N ASP A 83 0.56 20.83 -31.64
CA ASP A 83 0.72 19.43 -32.06
C ASP A 83 -0.40 18.51 -31.54
N VAL A 84 -1.58 19.03 -31.24
CA VAL A 84 -2.71 18.25 -30.71
C VAL A 84 -3.82 18.12 -31.75
N ASP A 85 -4.62 17.04 -31.65
CA ASP A 85 -5.77 16.80 -32.51
C ASP A 85 -6.75 17.96 -32.42
N LYS A 86 -6.93 18.65 -33.58
CA LYS A 86 -7.80 19.82 -33.73
C LYS A 86 -9.24 19.54 -33.35
N ALA A 87 -9.69 18.30 -33.47
CA ALA A 87 -11.04 17.90 -33.07
C ALA A 87 -11.26 18.11 -31.55
N TRP A 88 -10.24 17.96 -30.73
CA TRP A 88 -10.32 18.13 -29.28
C TRP A 88 -9.91 19.52 -28.79
N THR A 89 -9.31 20.34 -29.65
CA THR A 89 -8.74 21.65 -29.25
C THR A 89 -9.34 22.83 -29.97
N GLU A 90 -9.75 22.71 -31.27
CA GLU A 90 -10.18 23.81 -32.11
C GLU A 90 -11.62 23.67 -32.62
N THR A 91 -11.97 22.54 -33.24
CA THR A 91 -13.27 22.33 -33.90
C THR A 91 -14.36 21.83 -32.96
N GLY A 92 -14.00 21.02 -32.00
CA GLY A 92 -14.90 20.36 -31.04
C GLY A 92 -15.54 19.07 -31.59
N ILE A 93 -16.02 18.23 -30.69
CA ILE A 93 -16.68 16.95 -30.99
C ILE A 93 -18.19 17.12 -30.87
N THR A 94 -18.91 16.84 -31.95
CA THR A 94 -20.40 16.80 -31.99
C THR A 94 -20.97 15.41 -32.25
N ASP A 95 -20.14 14.45 -32.67
CA ASP A 95 -20.54 13.09 -32.95
C ASP A 95 -20.71 12.29 -31.65
N LEU A 96 -21.95 12.24 -31.17
CA LEU A 96 -22.32 11.46 -29.98
C LEU A 96 -22.37 9.93 -30.24
N LYS A 97 -22.45 9.50 -31.53
CA LYS A 97 -22.52 8.07 -31.85
C LYS A 97 -21.22 7.34 -31.47
N HIS A 98 -20.09 7.96 -31.75
CA HIS A 98 -18.77 7.38 -31.50
C HIS A 98 -18.02 8.10 -30.35
N LEU A 99 -18.74 8.85 -29.52
CA LEU A 99 -18.11 9.66 -28.45
C LEU A 99 -17.29 8.80 -27.51
N GLY A 100 -17.80 7.65 -27.05
CA GLY A 100 -17.10 6.76 -26.13
C GLY A 100 -15.75 6.25 -26.68
N GLU A 101 -15.73 5.86 -27.97
CA GLU A 101 -14.51 5.42 -28.66
C GLU A 101 -13.51 6.57 -28.80
N LYS A 102 -13.99 7.75 -29.20
CA LYS A 102 -13.16 8.95 -29.33
C LYS A 102 -12.56 9.38 -28.01
N VAL A 103 -13.34 9.38 -26.94
CA VAL A 103 -12.88 9.66 -25.56
C VAL A 103 -11.81 8.65 -25.14
N LYS A 104 -12.07 7.35 -25.31
CA LYS A 104 -11.10 6.30 -24.98
C LYS A 104 -9.79 6.44 -25.75
N LYS A 105 -9.87 6.67 -27.07
CA LYS A 105 -8.69 6.88 -27.92
C LYS A 105 -7.91 8.15 -27.52
N HIS A 106 -8.61 9.26 -27.24
CA HIS A 106 -7.98 10.51 -26.84
C HIS A 106 -7.29 10.37 -25.48
N ARG A 107 -7.96 9.78 -24.47
CA ARG A 107 -7.42 9.55 -23.13
C ARG A 107 -6.10 8.79 -23.15
N SER A 108 -5.97 7.78 -24.02
CA SER A 108 -4.76 6.96 -24.14
C SER A 108 -3.71 7.53 -25.08
N SER A 109 -3.98 8.66 -25.74
CA SER A 109 -3.02 9.26 -26.67
C SER A 109 -1.80 9.82 -25.94
N LYS A 110 -0.59 9.55 -26.47
CA LYS A 110 0.67 10.04 -25.90
C LYS A 110 0.68 11.57 -25.73
N LYS A 111 0.08 12.30 -26.69
CA LYS A 111 -0.02 13.76 -26.65
C LYS A 111 -0.87 14.25 -25.47
N HIS A 112 -2.06 13.67 -25.28
CA HIS A 112 -2.93 14.00 -24.15
C HIS A 112 -2.25 13.69 -22.80
N LEU A 113 -1.60 12.54 -22.69
CA LEU A 113 -0.89 12.14 -21.45
C LEU A 113 0.25 13.12 -21.11
N ASN A 114 1.06 13.51 -22.08
CA ASN A 114 2.12 14.49 -21.87
C ASN A 114 1.58 15.86 -21.42
N LEU A 115 0.48 16.34 -22.05
CA LEU A 115 -0.15 17.59 -21.65
C LEU A 115 -0.81 17.51 -20.27
N ASN A 116 -1.32 16.36 -19.86
CA ASN A 116 -1.80 16.14 -18.49
C ASN A 116 -0.67 16.30 -17.45
N VAL A 117 0.52 15.79 -17.74
CA VAL A 117 1.69 15.99 -16.87
C VAL A 117 2.03 17.49 -16.78
N SER A 118 2.11 18.19 -17.93
CA SER A 118 2.37 19.63 -17.97
C SER A 118 1.29 20.44 -17.24
N PHE A 119 0.03 20.06 -17.38
CA PHE A 119 -1.09 20.67 -16.67
C PHE A 119 -1.01 20.41 -15.14
N ALA A 120 -0.63 19.20 -14.73
CA ALA A 120 -0.48 18.88 -13.32
C ALA A 120 0.61 19.70 -12.65
N VAL A 121 1.71 19.98 -13.38
CA VAL A 121 2.86 20.77 -12.89
C VAL A 121 2.58 22.27 -12.95
N LEU A 122 1.66 22.73 -13.80
CA LEU A 122 1.31 24.15 -13.93
C LEU A 122 0.90 24.74 -12.56
N GLY A 123 1.62 25.73 -12.08
CA GLY A 123 1.43 26.39 -10.80
C GLY A 123 2.03 25.67 -9.59
N LYS A 124 2.60 24.46 -9.76
CA LYS A 124 3.41 23.81 -8.72
C LYS A 124 4.85 24.33 -8.71
N VAL A 125 5.29 24.89 -9.83
CA VAL A 125 6.60 25.47 -10.01
C VAL A 125 6.42 26.94 -10.37
N ASP A 126 6.63 27.84 -9.43
CA ASP A 126 6.65 29.28 -9.69
C ASP A 126 8.03 29.67 -10.23
N ILE A 127 8.13 29.84 -11.54
CA ILE A 127 9.37 30.19 -12.23
C ILE A 127 9.94 31.54 -11.71
N ARG A 128 9.09 32.48 -11.30
CA ARG A 128 9.54 33.75 -10.71
C ARG A 128 10.24 33.54 -9.39
N ASN A 129 9.70 32.70 -8.54
CA ASN A 129 10.34 32.34 -7.26
C ASN A 129 11.59 31.47 -7.46
N GLN A 130 11.62 30.63 -8.52
CA GLN A 130 12.85 29.86 -8.86
C GLN A 130 13.99 30.73 -9.35
N LEU A 131 13.71 31.91 -9.93
CA LEU A 131 14.72 32.88 -10.30
C LEU A 131 15.27 33.68 -9.09
N ASN A 132 14.54 33.69 -7.99
CA ASN A 132 15.00 34.34 -6.75
C ASN A 132 16.08 33.47 -6.08
N SER A 133 17.28 34.03 -5.91
CA SER A 133 18.42 33.35 -5.30
C SER A 133 18.13 32.87 -3.86
N ALA A 134 17.41 33.66 -3.07
CA ALA A 134 17.01 33.31 -1.72
C ALA A 134 16.02 32.11 -1.69
N TYR A 135 15.10 32.00 -2.65
CA TYR A 135 14.20 30.87 -2.79
C TYR A 135 14.97 29.58 -3.13
N ARG A 136 15.91 29.64 -4.09
CA ARG A 136 16.77 28.50 -4.45
C ARG A 136 17.57 28.00 -3.24
N GLU A 137 18.20 28.92 -2.53
CA GLU A 137 18.98 28.58 -1.32
C GLU A 137 18.10 27.91 -0.25
N ASN A 138 16.87 28.40 -0.04
CA ASN A 138 15.95 27.79 0.90
C ASN A 138 15.51 26.39 0.44
N VAL A 139 15.27 26.18 -0.86
CA VAL A 139 14.93 24.87 -1.42
C VAL A 139 16.11 23.89 -1.28
N GLU A 140 17.35 24.35 -1.56
CA GLU A 140 18.55 23.53 -1.39
C GLU A 140 18.75 23.15 0.09
N LYS A 141 18.69 24.09 1.01
CA LYS A 141 18.76 23.84 2.46
C LYS A 141 17.70 22.84 2.92
N HIS A 142 16.45 23.01 2.43
CA HIS A 142 15.38 22.07 2.75
C HIS A 142 15.68 20.67 2.21
N ASN A 143 16.12 20.56 0.95
CA ASN A 143 16.45 19.28 0.35
C ASN A 143 17.62 18.59 1.06
N ASP A 144 18.62 19.34 1.48
CA ASP A 144 19.75 18.80 2.23
C ASP A 144 19.32 18.33 3.64
N GLN A 145 18.43 19.07 4.30
CA GLN A 145 17.83 18.62 5.56
C GLN A 145 17.03 17.33 5.37
N VAL A 146 16.25 17.20 4.29
CA VAL A 146 15.51 15.98 3.96
C VAL A 146 16.48 14.80 3.71
N LYS A 147 17.58 15.02 2.99
CA LYS A 147 18.61 13.98 2.77
C LYS A 147 19.24 13.54 4.10
N GLN A 148 19.61 14.48 4.96
CA GLN A 148 20.15 14.18 6.28
C GLN A 148 19.15 13.38 7.13
N ASN A 149 17.90 13.82 7.20
CA ASN A 149 16.87 13.12 7.96
C ASN A 149 16.63 11.68 7.46
N ARG A 150 16.61 11.48 6.13
CA ARG A 150 16.52 10.14 5.53
C ARG A 150 17.74 9.28 5.87
N TYR A 151 18.93 9.87 5.86
CA TYR A 151 20.15 9.18 6.23
C TYR A 151 20.10 8.72 7.69
N ILE A 152 19.75 9.61 8.62
CA ILE A 152 19.59 9.27 10.03
C ILE A 152 18.55 8.16 10.21
N LEU A 153 17.37 8.31 9.59
CA LEU A 153 16.33 7.30 9.66
C LEU A 153 16.82 5.93 9.15
N SER A 154 17.61 5.90 8.07
CA SER A 154 18.18 4.62 7.58
C SER A 154 19.08 3.96 8.62
N LYS A 155 19.88 4.74 9.38
CA LYS A 155 20.73 4.20 10.45
C LYS A 155 19.90 3.65 11.62
N LEU A 156 18.80 4.31 11.97
CA LEU A 156 17.87 3.82 12.99
C LEU A 156 17.21 2.50 12.56
N ILE A 157 16.78 2.43 11.30
CA ILE A 157 16.21 1.20 10.71
C ILE A 157 17.25 0.07 10.72
N ASP A 158 18.50 0.36 10.34
CA ASP A 158 19.57 -0.65 10.33
C ASP A 158 19.85 -1.17 11.76
N GLY A 159 19.82 -0.30 12.77
CA GLY A 159 19.95 -0.68 14.16
C GLY A 159 18.82 -1.60 14.65
N ILE A 160 17.57 -1.30 14.28
CA ILE A 160 16.42 -2.15 14.62
C ILE A 160 16.48 -3.49 13.88
N LYS A 161 16.85 -3.48 12.60
CA LYS A 161 17.04 -4.71 11.80
C LYS A 161 18.14 -5.60 12.41
N PHE A 162 19.24 -5.00 12.83
CA PHE A 162 20.30 -5.75 13.52
C PHE A 162 19.76 -6.45 14.77
N CYS A 163 19.05 -5.73 15.62
CA CYS A 163 18.44 -6.34 16.81
C CYS A 163 17.47 -7.48 16.43
N GLY A 164 16.64 -7.29 15.40
CA GLY A 164 15.71 -8.31 14.93
C GLY A 164 16.39 -9.56 14.37
N VAL A 165 17.44 -9.41 13.56
CA VAL A 165 18.19 -10.54 12.98
C VAL A 165 18.87 -11.40 14.06
N PHE A 166 19.34 -10.78 15.13
CA PHE A 166 20.02 -11.48 16.22
C PHE A 166 19.14 -11.73 17.44
N GLU A 167 17.81 -11.55 17.30
CA GLU A 167 16.82 -11.81 18.36
C GLU A 167 17.14 -11.04 19.68
N LEU A 168 17.71 -9.83 19.55
CA LEU A 168 18.13 -9.02 20.68
C LEU A 168 16.99 -8.11 21.16
N ALA A 169 16.86 -7.98 22.48
CA ALA A 169 15.92 -7.04 23.08
C ALA A 169 16.31 -5.60 22.74
N LEU A 170 15.37 -4.83 22.15
CA LEU A 170 15.63 -3.43 21.79
C LEU A 170 15.91 -2.56 23.01
N ARG A 171 15.16 -2.77 24.10
CA ARG A 171 15.05 -1.86 25.23
C ARG A 171 15.79 -2.37 26.46
N GLY A 172 16.36 -1.43 27.22
CA GLY A 172 16.84 -1.66 28.57
C GLY A 172 15.75 -1.40 29.61
N HIS A 173 16.08 -1.67 30.86
CA HIS A 173 15.20 -1.34 31.99
C HIS A 173 15.04 0.17 32.14
N ASP A 174 16.13 0.92 31.97
CA ASP A 174 16.17 2.39 32.02
C ASP A 174 16.82 2.93 30.75
N GLU A 175 16.06 3.67 29.96
CA GLU A 175 16.50 4.29 28.70
C GLU A 175 16.87 5.78 28.85
N THR A 176 17.11 6.26 30.09
CA THR A 176 17.57 7.63 30.31
C THR A 176 18.98 7.84 29.76
N HIS A 177 19.37 9.11 29.57
CA HIS A 177 20.70 9.47 29.04
C HIS A 177 21.84 9.00 29.97
N ASP A 178 21.59 8.99 31.28
CA ASP A 178 22.58 8.68 32.29
C ASP A 178 22.61 7.19 32.68
N SER A 179 21.78 6.37 31.99
CA SER A 179 21.73 4.94 32.25
C SER A 179 22.98 4.22 31.76
N SER A 180 23.56 3.40 32.63
CA SER A 180 24.66 2.51 32.27
C SER A 180 24.27 1.37 31.33
N ASN A 181 22.97 1.10 31.21
CA ASN A 181 22.41 0.10 30.30
C ASN A 181 21.10 0.60 29.67
N PRO A 182 21.17 1.47 28.65
CA PRO A 182 19.98 2.03 28.00
C PRO A 182 19.28 1.07 27.03
N GLY A 183 19.73 -0.17 26.96
CA GLY A 183 19.24 -1.18 26.01
C GLY A 183 20.11 -1.29 24.76
N ILE A 184 19.98 -2.43 24.07
CA ILE A 184 20.87 -2.80 22.96
C ILE A 184 20.72 -1.84 21.79
N PHE A 185 19.49 -1.46 21.43
CA PHE A 185 19.26 -0.52 20.34
C PHE A 185 19.97 0.81 20.56
N ARG A 186 19.80 1.44 21.74
CA ARG A 186 20.47 2.70 22.06
C ARG A 186 21.98 2.55 22.13
N GLY A 187 22.48 1.46 22.74
CA GLY A 187 23.91 1.17 22.77
C GLY A 187 24.50 1.02 21.37
N LEU A 188 23.80 0.32 20.47
CA LEU A 188 24.23 0.16 19.08
C LEU A 188 24.24 1.50 18.32
N ILE A 189 23.20 2.31 18.47
CA ILE A 189 23.16 3.64 17.82
C ILE A 189 24.26 4.54 18.35
N ASN A 190 24.58 4.52 19.64
CA ASN A 190 25.71 5.26 20.21
C ASN A 190 27.05 4.78 19.62
N LEU A 191 27.27 3.48 19.53
CA LEU A 191 28.45 2.90 18.87
C LEU A 191 28.57 3.36 17.41
N MET A 192 27.45 3.28 16.66
CA MET A 192 27.42 3.76 15.27
C MET A 192 27.73 5.25 15.16
N ALA A 193 27.32 6.07 16.14
CA ALA A 193 27.60 7.50 16.18
C ALA A 193 29.07 7.79 16.43
N GLU A 194 29.84 6.94 17.10
CA GLU A 194 31.28 7.07 17.22
C GLU A 194 32.02 6.94 15.87
N LEU A 195 31.44 6.16 14.96
CA LEU A 195 31.98 5.89 13.63
C LEU A 195 31.42 6.81 12.53
N ASP A 196 30.29 7.47 12.80
CA ASP A 196 29.53 8.27 11.82
C ASP A 196 29.32 9.69 12.36
N THR A 197 30.06 10.63 11.82
CA THR A 197 30.04 12.05 12.25
C THR A 197 28.67 12.72 12.03
N THR A 198 27.90 12.29 11.02
CA THR A 198 26.56 12.82 10.73
C THR A 198 25.58 12.37 11.80
N LEU A 199 25.60 11.08 12.13
CA LEU A 199 24.77 10.50 13.20
C LEU A 199 25.17 11.10 14.56
N LYS A 200 26.46 11.22 14.85
CA LYS A 200 26.98 11.87 16.06
C LYS A 200 26.47 13.28 16.22
N SER A 201 26.62 14.10 15.17
CA SER A 201 26.14 15.48 15.16
C SER A 201 24.61 15.58 15.37
N HIS A 202 23.85 14.60 14.89
CA HIS A 202 22.39 14.55 15.08
C HIS A 202 22.06 14.29 16.56
N ILE A 203 22.71 13.33 17.19
CA ILE A 203 22.47 12.96 18.59
C ILE A 203 22.90 14.08 19.54
N GLU A 204 24.07 14.70 19.30
CA GLU A 204 24.63 15.74 20.14
C GLU A 204 23.89 17.08 20.01
N LYS A 205 23.42 17.46 18.83
CA LYS A 205 22.69 18.72 18.58
C LYS A 205 21.32 18.80 19.20
N THR A 206 20.85 17.74 19.83
CA THR A 206 19.46 17.61 20.27
C THR A 206 19.24 18.31 21.61
N ASN A 207 19.17 19.63 21.60
CA ASN A 207 18.44 20.37 22.64
C ASN A 207 16.94 20.17 22.40
N ASN A 208 16.26 19.44 23.26
CA ASN A 208 14.82 19.25 23.57
C ASN A 208 13.71 19.57 22.54
N ARG A 209 14.00 19.94 21.29
CA ARG A 209 13.02 20.35 20.28
C ARG A 209 13.17 19.67 18.90
N VAL A 210 14.18 18.83 18.72
CA VAL A 210 14.47 18.17 17.45
C VAL A 210 14.22 16.68 17.56
N PHE A 211 13.68 16.07 16.51
CA PHE A 211 13.44 14.63 16.40
C PHE A 211 14.76 13.85 16.58
N MET A 212 14.89 13.11 17.69
CA MET A 212 16.05 12.23 17.93
C MET A 212 15.90 10.85 17.29
N GLY A 213 14.69 10.39 17.14
CA GLY A 213 14.41 9.06 16.59
C GLY A 213 14.62 7.88 17.54
N LEU A 214 15.02 8.12 18.79
CA LEU A 214 15.37 7.07 19.76
C LEU A 214 14.26 6.73 20.76
N SER A 215 13.10 7.39 20.68
CA SER A 215 11.99 7.15 21.61
C SER A 215 11.34 5.76 21.39
N LYS A 216 10.73 5.23 22.44
CA LYS A 216 9.98 3.97 22.39
C LYS A 216 8.89 3.98 21.29
N THR A 217 8.23 5.12 21.12
CA THR A 217 7.20 5.31 20.07
C THR A 217 7.80 5.14 18.68
N ILE A 218 8.91 5.83 18.39
CA ILE A 218 9.59 5.74 17.09
C ILE A 218 10.14 4.33 16.84
N GLN A 219 10.70 3.67 17.85
CA GLN A 219 11.14 2.28 17.74
C GLN A 219 9.97 1.38 17.33
N ASN A 220 8.79 1.54 17.94
CA ASN A 220 7.59 0.78 17.57
C ASN A 220 7.13 1.12 16.14
N GLU A 221 7.04 2.39 15.77
CA GLU A 221 6.62 2.81 14.42
C GLU A 221 7.55 2.26 13.33
N ILE A 222 8.86 2.18 13.59
CA ILE A 222 9.82 1.56 12.67
C ILE A 222 9.58 0.04 12.61
N LEU A 223 9.39 -0.64 13.75
CA LEU A 223 9.06 -2.06 13.80
C LEU A 223 7.78 -2.37 13.02
N ASP A 224 6.73 -1.61 13.27
CA ASP A 224 5.44 -1.77 12.58
C ASP A 224 5.60 -1.56 11.06
N SER A 225 6.42 -0.59 10.66
CA SER A 225 6.71 -0.34 9.24
C SER A 225 7.50 -1.49 8.60
N ILE A 226 8.51 -2.03 9.29
CA ILE A 226 9.28 -3.20 8.83
C ILE A 226 8.34 -4.42 8.74
N TYR A 227 7.52 -4.65 9.77
CA TYR A 227 6.57 -5.73 9.80
C TYR A 227 5.59 -5.66 8.62
N ALA A 228 5.01 -4.47 8.37
CA ALA A 228 4.09 -4.27 7.24
C ALA A 228 4.74 -4.60 5.89
N VAL A 229 6.01 -4.19 5.68
CA VAL A 229 6.76 -4.53 4.46
C VAL A 229 7.00 -6.03 4.37
N CYS A 230 7.41 -6.69 5.46
CA CYS A 230 7.65 -8.14 5.48
C CYS A 230 6.38 -8.94 5.20
N ILE A 231 5.25 -8.56 5.82
CA ILE A 231 3.96 -9.24 5.60
C ILE A 231 3.49 -9.07 4.16
N ASN A 232 3.64 -7.90 3.56
CA ASN A 232 3.28 -7.69 2.15
C ASN A 232 4.13 -8.56 1.22
N LEU A 233 5.45 -8.64 1.45
CA LEU A 233 6.33 -9.52 0.68
C LEU A 233 5.94 -11.00 0.83
N ILE A 234 5.65 -11.46 2.05
CA ILE A 234 5.19 -12.82 2.31
C ILE A 234 3.85 -13.09 1.60
N LYS A 235 2.96 -12.11 1.60
CA LYS A 235 1.67 -12.19 0.90
C LYS A 235 1.85 -12.38 -0.61
N ASP A 236 2.72 -11.58 -1.22
CA ASP A 236 3.04 -11.69 -2.64
C ASP A 236 3.65 -13.08 -2.95
N GLU A 237 4.58 -13.58 -2.11
CA GLU A 237 5.14 -14.93 -2.23
C GLU A 237 4.07 -16.03 -2.13
N ILE A 238 3.13 -15.91 -1.19
CA ILE A 238 2.00 -16.85 -1.00
C ILE A 238 1.07 -16.82 -2.21
N LEU A 239 0.79 -15.65 -2.77
CA LEU A 239 -0.04 -15.51 -3.97
C LEU A 239 0.60 -16.14 -5.21
N GLU A 240 1.94 -16.08 -5.33
CA GLU A 240 2.70 -16.72 -6.41
C GLU A 240 2.84 -18.25 -6.19
N ALA A 241 2.85 -18.73 -4.95
CA ALA A 241 3.04 -20.14 -4.60
C ALA A 241 1.92 -21.04 -5.16
N ASP A 242 2.28 -22.28 -5.55
CA ASP A 242 1.32 -23.29 -6.03
C ASP A 242 0.66 -24.05 -4.90
N TYR A 243 1.39 -24.34 -3.83
CA TYR A 243 0.94 -25.14 -2.69
C TYR A 243 1.25 -24.45 -1.36
N ILE A 244 0.25 -24.47 -0.49
CA ILE A 244 0.31 -23.83 0.81
C ILE A 244 -0.15 -24.84 1.88
N SER A 245 0.49 -24.77 3.02
CA SER A 245 0.04 -25.43 4.24
C SER A 245 0.10 -24.48 5.43
N ILE A 246 -0.75 -24.68 6.41
CA ILE A 246 -0.75 -23.91 7.64
C ILE A 246 -0.43 -24.81 8.83
N LEU A 247 0.25 -24.21 9.81
CA LEU A 247 0.48 -24.80 11.10
C LEU A 247 -0.04 -23.82 12.15
N ALA A 248 -0.81 -24.33 13.09
CA ALA A 248 -1.27 -23.55 14.24
C ALA A 248 -1.05 -24.35 15.51
N ASP A 249 -0.60 -23.68 16.56
CA ASP A 249 -0.40 -24.30 17.86
C ASP A 249 -0.76 -23.32 18.97
N GLU A 250 -1.34 -23.84 20.04
CA GLU A 250 -1.66 -23.04 21.21
C GLU A 250 -0.45 -22.99 22.16
N THR A 251 -0.11 -21.81 22.59
CA THR A 251 0.96 -21.55 23.55
C THR A 251 0.47 -20.56 24.61
N VAL A 252 1.26 -20.38 25.65
CA VAL A 252 0.97 -19.45 26.73
C VAL A 252 2.15 -18.52 26.90
N ASP A 253 1.90 -17.21 26.97
CA ASP A 253 2.93 -16.22 27.23
C ASP A 253 3.39 -16.24 28.70
N VAL A 254 4.43 -15.48 29.02
CA VAL A 254 4.96 -15.34 30.38
C VAL A 254 3.95 -14.78 31.40
N ALA A 255 2.89 -14.12 30.92
CA ALA A 255 1.78 -13.61 31.71
C ALA A 255 0.59 -14.58 31.77
N SER A 256 0.80 -15.85 31.38
CA SER A 256 -0.22 -16.91 31.34
C SER A 256 -1.41 -16.58 30.43
N ARG A 257 -1.19 -15.79 29.36
CA ARG A 257 -2.21 -15.51 28.37
C ARG A 257 -2.10 -16.50 27.23
N SER A 258 -3.22 -17.08 26.85
CA SER A 258 -3.27 -18.01 25.73
C SER A 258 -3.04 -17.29 24.41
N GLN A 259 -2.22 -17.87 23.56
CA GLN A 259 -1.89 -17.37 22.22
C GLN A 259 -1.95 -18.52 21.21
N LEU A 260 -2.48 -18.24 20.04
CA LEU A 260 -2.41 -19.14 18.89
C LEU A 260 -1.25 -18.70 18.01
N VAL A 261 -0.28 -19.54 17.82
CA VAL A 261 0.81 -19.38 16.84
C VAL A 261 0.26 -19.69 15.47
N PHE A 262 0.54 -18.82 14.50
CA PHE A 262 0.14 -19.04 13.12
C PHE A 262 1.36 -19.01 12.19
N VAL A 263 1.60 -20.12 11.50
CA VAL A 263 2.73 -20.33 10.58
C VAL A 263 2.18 -20.77 9.23
N VAL A 264 2.70 -20.20 8.16
CA VAL A 264 2.41 -20.62 6.79
C VAL A 264 3.64 -21.24 6.17
N ARG A 265 3.47 -22.39 5.54
CA ARG A 265 4.50 -23.08 4.78
C ARG A 265 4.05 -23.18 3.34
N TYR A 266 4.90 -22.81 2.41
CA TYR A 266 4.58 -22.80 0.98
C TYR A 266 5.79 -23.16 0.12
N GLU A 267 5.51 -23.66 -1.08
CA GLU A 267 6.50 -23.93 -2.11
C GLU A 267 6.53 -22.78 -3.10
N LEU A 268 7.73 -22.27 -3.40
CA LEU A 268 7.93 -21.23 -4.40
C LEU A 268 9.23 -21.51 -5.17
N LYS A 269 9.11 -21.71 -6.49
CA LYS A 269 10.25 -21.93 -7.41
C LYS A 269 11.15 -23.10 -6.99
N GLY A 270 10.55 -24.20 -6.54
CA GLY A 270 11.26 -25.41 -6.10
C GLY A 270 11.83 -25.33 -4.68
N LYS A 271 11.54 -24.27 -3.91
CA LYS A 271 12.00 -24.09 -2.54
C LYS A 271 10.82 -24.06 -1.58
N ILE A 272 11.03 -24.65 -0.41
CA ILE A 272 10.07 -24.60 0.69
C ILE A 272 10.42 -23.43 1.59
N PHE A 273 9.43 -22.60 1.87
CA PHE A 273 9.51 -21.51 2.84
C PHE A 273 8.55 -21.78 3.98
N GLU A 274 8.97 -21.40 5.18
CA GLU A 274 8.17 -21.45 6.39
C GLU A 274 8.22 -20.08 7.04
N ARG A 275 7.05 -19.46 7.25
CA ARG A 275 6.92 -18.08 7.72
C ARG A 275 6.02 -18.05 8.95
N PHE A 276 6.58 -17.61 10.05
CA PHE A 276 5.81 -17.23 11.23
C PHE A 276 5.11 -15.88 10.93
N LEU A 277 3.78 -15.85 11.12
CA LEU A 277 2.99 -14.66 10.85
C LEU A 277 2.60 -13.89 12.11
N GLY A 278 2.50 -14.56 13.24
CA GLY A 278 2.22 -13.88 14.50
C GLY A 278 1.61 -14.75 15.59
N PHE A 279 1.39 -14.12 16.72
CA PHE A 279 0.60 -14.63 17.82
C PHE A 279 -0.78 -13.97 17.81
N ILE A 280 -1.82 -14.77 17.92
CA ILE A 280 -3.21 -14.30 17.95
C ILE A 280 -3.82 -14.74 19.26
N ASN A 281 -4.42 -13.81 19.99
CA ASN A 281 -5.03 -14.13 21.28
C ASN A 281 -6.46 -14.65 21.05
N PRO A 282 -6.74 -15.95 21.26
CA PRO A 282 -8.09 -16.48 21.18
C PRO A 282 -8.92 -15.98 22.37
N THR A 283 -10.21 -15.72 22.14
CA THR A 283 -11.15 -15.34 23.20
C THR A 283 -11.56 -16.54 24.04
N ASP A 284 -11.56 -17.72 23.43
CA ASP A 284 -11.79 -19.01 24.08
C ASP A 284 -11.08 -20.13 23.30
N HIS A 285 -11.09 -21.36 23.86
CA HIS A 285 -10.42 -22.54 23.29
C HIS A 285 -11.38 -23.47 22.54
N THR A 286 -12.54 -22.96 22.12
CA THR A 286 -13.51 -23.74 21.34
C THR A 286 -13.04 -23.92 19.90
N ALA A 287 -13.46 -25.01 19.28
CA ALA A 287 -13.19 -25.24 17.85
C ALA A 287 -13.75 -24.13 16.96
N ASP A 288 -14.87 -23.52 17.36
CA ASP A 288 -15.48 -22.38 16.63
C ASP A 288 -14.60 -21.15 16.66
N CYS A 289 -14.10 -20.77 17.84
CA CYS A 289 -13.21 -19.62 17.98
C CYS A 289 -11.92 -19.81 17.18
N ILE A 290 -11.25 -20.96 17.37
CA ILE A 290 -9.96 -21.23 16.73
C ILE A 290 -10.12 -21.32 15.19
N SER A 291 -11.15 -22.02 14.71
CA SER A 291 -11.39 -22.09 13.26
C SER A 291 -11.69 -20.73 12.65
N SER A 292 -12.48 -19.90 13.33
CA SER A 292 -12.77 -18.54 12.87
C SER A 292 -11.51 -17.67 12.79
N ILE A 293 -10.59 -17.79 13.75
CA ILE A 293 -9.29 -17.11 13.72
C ILE A 293 -8.49 -17.57 12.51
N ILE A 294 -8.37 -18.88 12.29
CA ILE A 294 -7.61 -19.43 11.16
C ILE A 294 -8.20 -18.98 9.83
N LEU A 295 -9.52 -19.07 9.67
CA LEU A 295 -10.21 -18.63 8.43
C LEU A 295 -10.00 -17.15 8.16
N ASN A 296 -10.05 -16.31 9.19
CA ASN A 296 -9.78 -14.89 9.07
C ASN A 296 -8.32 -14.60 8.65
N GLU A 297 -7.34 -15.34 9.17
CA GLU A 297 -5.94 -15.20 8.72
C GLU A 297 -5.75 -15.66 7.27
N LEU A 298 -6.41 -16.74 6.85
CA LEU A 298 -6.40 -17.19 5.46
C LEU A 298 -7.05 -16.16 4.51
N GLU A 299 -8.09 -15.47 4.95
CA GLU A 299 -8.72 -14.38 4.22
C GLU A 299 -7.79 -13.15 4.11
N LYS A 300 -7.13 -12.75 5.20
CA LYS A 300 -6.14 -11.66 5.18
C LYS A 300 -4.99 -11.93 4.21
N LEU A 301 -4.62 -13.19 4.02
CA LEU A 301 -3.62 -13.65 3.07
C LEU A 301 -4.18 -13.87 1.66
N GLU A 302 -5.47 -13.63 1.44
CA GLU A 302 -6.17 -13.82 0.18
C GLU A 302 -6.16 -15.26 -0.36
N ILE A 303 -5.89 -16.25 0.51
CA ILE A 303 -5.87 -17.68 0.14
C ILE A 303 -7.28 -18.17 -0.22
N ASN A 304 -8.32 -17.54 0.32
CA ASN A 304 -9.72 -17.80 0.00
C ASN A 304 -10.07 -17.55 -1.48
N GLN A 305 -9.31 -16.76 -2.20
CA GLN A 305 -9.49 -16.54 -3.65
C GLN A 305 -9.14 -17.78 -4.47
N ASN A 306 -8.25 -18.65 -3.97
CA ASN A 306 -7.93 -19.95 -4.55
C ASN A 306 -7.81 -21.03 -3.48
N PRO A 307 -8.93 -21.54 -2.94
CA PRO A 307 -8.94 -22.50 -1.84
C PRO A 307 -8.19 -23.81 -2.13
N LYS A 308 -7.99 -24.14 -3.41
CA LYS A 308 -7.29 -25.36 -3.83
C LYS A 308 -5.79 -25.33 -3.54
N LYS A 309 -5.21 -24.15 -3.35
CA LYS A 309 -3.80 -23.99 -2.97
C LYS A 309 -3.49 -24.51 -1.57
N LEU A 310 -4.46 -24.43 -0.64
CA LEU A 310 -4.30 -24.98 0.71
C LEU A 310 -4.42 -26.49 0.66
N ILE A 311 -3.28 -27.17 0.74
CA ILE A 311 -3.21 -28.65 0.64
C ILE A 311 -3.17 -29.34 1.98
N SER A 312 -2.75 -28.65 3.05
CA SER A 312 -2.76 -29.22 4.38
C SER A 312 -2.85 -28.17 5.49
N HIS A 313 -3.29 -28.65 6.66
CA HIS A 313 -3.27 -27.91 7.90
C HIS A 313 -2.84 -28.84 9.04
N SER A 314 -2.04 -28.32 9.99
CA SER A 314 -1.45 -29.11 11.06
C SER A 314 -1.68 -28.45 12.42
N TYR A 315 -2.14 -29.23 13.38
CA TYR A 315 -2.42 -28.82 14.75
C TYR A 315 -1.97 -29.90 15.73
N ASN A 316 -2.02 -29.58 17.02
CA ASN A 316 -1.82 -30.53 18.10
C ASN A 316 -2.95 -31.57 18.13
N GLY A 317 -2.83 -32.58 19.05
CA GLY A 317 -3.78 -33.70 19.19
C GLY A 317 -5.02 -33.39 20.04
N ALA A 318 -5.25 -32.15 20.46
CA ALA A 318 -6.40 -31.79 21.29
C ALA A 318 -7.73 -32.12 20.60
N SER A 319 -8.74 -32.54 21.36
CA SER A 319 -10.04 -32.94 20.81
C SER A 319 -10.75 -31.82 20.07
N ALA A 320 -10.58 -30.57 20.52
CA ALA A 320 -11.08 -29.38 19.80
C ALA A 320 -10.47 -29.23 18.39
N MET A 321 -9.20 -29.62 18.23
CA MET A 321 -8.49 -29.56 16.95
C MET A 321 -8.82 -30.74 16.05
N THR A 322 -8.79 -31.96 16.58
CA THR A 322 -8.84 -33.22 15.82
C THR A 322 -10.24 -33.82 15.65
N GLY A 323 -11.26 -33.22 16.24
CA GLY A 323 -12.63 -33.72 16.16
C GLY A 323 -13.11 -33.84 14.69
N ARG A 324 -13.55 -35.06 14.30
CA ARG A 324 -13.90 -35.35 12.88
C ARG A 324 -15.18 -34.67 12.38
N GLN A 325 -16.08 -34.30 13.28
CA GLN A 325 -17.38 -33.69 12.96
C GLN A 325 -17.38 -32.17 13.28
N ASN A 326 -16.92 -31.81 14.49
CA ASN A 326 -17.02 -30.43 15.00
C ASN A 326 -15.67 -29.83 15.40
N GLY A 327 -14.55 -30.51 15.13
CA GLY A 327 -13.23 -29.98 15.41
C GLY A 327 -12.78 -28.96 14.35
N VAL A 328 -11.73 -28.23 14.67
CA VAL A 328 -11.12 -27.24 13.77
C VAL A 328 -10.84 -27.85 12.40
N GLN A 329 -10.30 -29.10 12.35
CA GLN A 329 -10.04 -29.78 11.08
C GLN A 329 -11.27 -29.93 10.19
N ALA A 330 -12.43 -30.24 10.78
CA ALA A 330 -13.67 -30.42 10.02
C ALA A 330 -14.15 -29.07 9.45
N LYS A 331 -14.12 -28.02 10.27
CA LYS A 331 -14.55 -26.67 9.88
C LYS A 331 -13.67 -26.05 8.77
N ILE A 332 -12.35 -26.20 8.86
CA ILE A 332 -11.45 -25.74 7.80
C ILE A 332 -11.69 -26.52 6.50
N LYS A 333 -12.01 -27.81 6.59
CA LYS A 333 -12.25 -28.64 5.40
C LYS A 333 -13.57 -28.30 4.66
N GLU A 334 -14.52 -27.65 5.30
CA GLU A 334 -15.74 -27.14 4.68
C GLU A 334 -15.41 -26.13 3.56
N ASP A 335 -14.54 -25.16 3.87
CA ASP A 335 -14.14 -24.11 2.92
C ASP A 335 -12.95 -24.55 2.04
N TYR A 336 -12.06 -25.39 2.58
CA TYR A 336 -10.81 -25.83 1.93
C TYR A 336 -10.81 -27.35 1.74
N SER A 337 -11.67 -27.86 0.88
CA SER A 337 -11.93 -29.30 0.69
C SER A 337 -10.68 -30.13 0.31
N LYS A 338 -9.64 -29.50 -0.25
CA LYS A 338 -8.38 -30.16 -0.60
C LYS A 338 -7.39 -30.23 0.57
N ALA A 339 -7.60 -29.43 1.61
CA ALA A 339 -6.71 -29.38 2.76
C ALA A 339 -6.80 -30.70 3.58
N GLN A 340 -5.67 -31.37 3.72
CA GLN A 340 -5.56 -32.59 4.55
C GLN A 340 -5.13 -32.19 5.97
N PHE A 341 -5.82 -32.73 6.96
CA PHE A 341 -5.37 -32.60 8.33
C PHE A 341 -4.15 -33.49 8.59
N ILE A 342 -3.10 -32.92 9.16
CA ILE A 342 -1.89 -33.62 9.57
C ILE A 342 -1.67 -33.35 11.06
N HIS A 343 -1.64 -34.39 11.85
CA HIS A 343 -1.33 -34.25 13.27
C HIS A 343 0.14 -33.82 13.43
N CYS A 344 0.40 -32.80 14.23
CA CYS A 344 1.73 -32.25 14.46
C CYS A 344 2.71 -33.32 14.95
N TYR A 345 3.73 -33.63 14.15
CA TYR A 345 4.72 -34.66 14.50
C TYR A 345 5.57 -34.28 15.71
N ALA A 346 5.87 -33.00 15.90
CA ALA A 346 6.59 -32.54 17.10
C ALA A 346 5.78 -32.83 18.37
N HIS A 347 4.47 -32.58 18.36
CA HIS A 347 3.58 -32.91 19.46
C HIS A 347 3.51 -34.43 19.70
N GLN A 348 3.38 -35.24 18.64
CA GLN A 348 3.40 -36.70 18.76
C GLN A 348 4.69 -37.20 19.36
N LEU A 349 5.85 -36.68 18.92
CA LEU A 349 7.15 -37.05 19.47
C LEU A 349 7.24 -36.67 20.94
N ASN A 350 6.78 -35.49 21.34
CA ASN A 350 6.77 -35.06 22.73
C ASN A 350 5.95 -36.02 23.62
N LEU A 351 4.75 -36.40 23.16
CA LEU A 351 3.90 -37.38 23.86
C LEU A 351 4.57 -38.77 24.01
N ILE A 352 5.32 -39.21 23.00
CA ILE A 352 6.07 -40.48 23.06
C ILE A 352 7.20 -40.37 24.08
N ILE A 353 7.96 -39.29 24.07
CA ILE A 353 9.05 -39.03 25.01
C ILE A 353 8.50 -38.94 26.44
N GLU A 354 7.41 -38.22 26.67
CA GLU A 354 6.75 -38.08 27.95
C GLU A 354 6.29 -39.45 28.49
N LYS A 355 5.66 -40.26 27.64
CA LYS A 355 5.24 -41.63 28.01
C LYS A 355 6.44 -42.52 28.31
N ALA A 356 7.50 -42.46 27.54
CA ALA A 356 8.72 -43.22 27.75
C ALA A 356 9.40 -42.82 29.07
N ALA A 357 9.51 -41.52 29.35
CA ALA A 357 10.08 -41.00 30.59
C ALA A 357 9.21 -41.40 31.80
N SER A 358 7.89 -41.31 31.69
CA SER A 358 6.94 -41.69 32.77
C SER A 358 6.95 -43.19 33.08
N ALA A 359 7.33 -44.02 32.12
CA ALA A 359 7.44 -45.46 32.31
C ALA A 359 8.66 -45.84 33.18
N HIS A 360 9.66 -44.95 33.35
CA HIS A 360 10.86 -45.19 34.13
C HIS A 360 10.70 -44.66 35.57
N SER A 361 10.64 -45.54 36.54
CA SER A 361 10.39 -45.23 37.97
C SER A 361 11.30 -44.12 38.55
N PRO A 362 12.61 -44.03 38.19
CA PRO A 362 13.49 -42.99 38.71
C PRO A 362 13.20 -41.57 38.19
N VAL A 363 12.42 -41.43 37.10
CA VAL A 363 12.12 -40.15 36.45
C VAL A 363 10.73 -39.64 36.81
N ARG A 364 9.96 -40.43 37.56
CA ARG A 364 8.64 -40.03 38.07
C ARG A 364 8.81 -39.04 39.21
N ILE A 365 8.62 -37.76 38.95
CA ILE A 365 8.53 -36.68 39.95
C ILE A 365 7.07 -36.51 40.37
#